data_38d5251cd822b8a88e09c988c9d12632
#
_entry.id   38d5251cd822b8a88e09c988c9d12632
#
_cell.length_a   1.000
_cell.length_b   1.000
_cell.length_c   1.000
_cell.angle_alpha   90.00
_cell.angle_beta   90.00
_cell.angle_gamma   90.00
#
_symmetry.space_group_name_H-M   'P 1'
#
loop_
_entity.id
_entity.type
_entity.pdbx_description
1 polymer ?
#
loop_
_entity_poly.entity_id
_entity_poly.type
_entity_poly.pdbx_seq_one_letter_code
_entity_poly.pdbx_strand_id
1 'polypeptide(L)'
;GPGPGSLTLSLLRSGSDVIGIEIDSEAILHLERIFGNADGKLEIIQGDVLKVKWPNNLSHIVANLPYQISSPVLDLIQQYHYRSPLKAIVILVQDEFAERMSMEYFGSLSPLGLSLWLDFDVKLDKKVPGGAFSPAPRVNSRLVTLIPVDRSIENGAINRKMFRIITHHCFSSRRKKIKTLLSKTPRRISRVTGWHKSRWKSAIEDLISNPPDGFSENWFDNRPDMLEPEEWAIIANRISSYEE
;
A
#
# COMPACT_ATOMS: atom_id res chain seq x y z
N GLY A 1 6.16 -12.85 -10.36
CA GLY A 1 6.18 -14.28 -10.69
C GLY A 1 5.31 -14.60 -11.89
N PRO A 2 5.85 -14.69 -13.11
CA PRO A 2 5.10 -15.11 -14.30
C PRO A 2 4.62 -16.57 -14.21
N GLY A 3 5.26 -17.41 -13.37
CA GLY A 3 4.91 -18.83 -13.23
C GLY A 3 4.85 -19.56 -14.58
N PRO A 4 3.76 -20.30 -14.90
CA PRO A 4 3.61 -21.01 -16.18
C PRO A 4 3.36 -20.10 -17.39
N GLY A 5 3.29 -18.78 -17.24
CA GLY A 5 3.25 -17.82 -18.33
C GLY A 5 1.85 -17.44 -18.86
N SER A 6 0.77 -17.88 -18.22
CA SER A 6 -0.59 -17.54 -18.69
C SER A 6 -0.86 -16.04 -18.76
N LEU A 7 -0.46 -15.29 -17.71
CA LEU A 7 -0.56 -13.85 -17.66
C LEU A 7 0.40 -13.19 -18.66
N THR A 8 1.63 -13.69 -18.73
CA THR A 8 2.67 -13.25 -19.68
C THR A 8 2.16 -13.33 -21.13
N LEU A 9 1.54 -14.46 -21.50
CA LEU A 9 0.95 -14.64 -22.84
C LEU A 9 -0.10 -13.57 -23.16
N SER A 10 -0.96 -13.27 -22.21
CA SER A 10 -2.02 -12.27 -22.38
C SER A 10 -1.46 -10.87 -22.57
N LEU A 11 -0.42 -10.51 -21.80
CA LEU A 11 0.26 -9.22 -21.90
C LEU A 11 1.01 -9.07 -23.23
N LEU A 12 1.74 -10.10 -23.67
CA LEU A 12 2.44 -10.09 -24.96
C LEU A 12 1.45 -9.97 -26.13
N ARG A 13 0.31 -10.68 -26.07
CA ARG A 13 -0.76 -10.58 -27.09
C ARG A 13 -1.41 -9.19 -27.14
N SER A 14 -1.42 -8.46 -26.03
CA SER A 14 -1.89 -7.05 -26.04
C SER A 14 -0.87 -6.07 -26.60
N GLY A 15 0.31 -6.55 -27.02
CA GLY A 15 1.38 -5.72 -27.59
C GLY A 15 2.32 -5.09 -26.56
N SER A 16 2.21 -5.49 -25.29
CA SER A 16 3.05 -4.94 -24.23
C SER A 16 4.47 -5.53 -24.25
N ASP A 17 5.46 -4.71 -23.92
CA ASP A 17 6.77 -5.19 -23.51
C ASP A 17 6.69 -5.66 -22.04
N VAL A 18 7.14 -6.87 -21.76
CA VAL A 18 6.95 -7.54 -20.49
C VAL A 18 8.28 -7.83 -19.81
N ILE A 19 8.42 -7.43 -18.55
CA ILE A 19 9.53 -7.84 -17.70
C ILE A 19 8.96 -8.71 -16.58
N GLY A 20 9.35 -9.99 -16.56
CA GLY A 20 8.95 -10.95 -15.55
C GLY A 20 10.06 -11.15 -14.50
N ILE A 21 9.72 -11.07 -13.21
CA ILE A 21 10.64 -11.44 -12.13
C ILE A 21 10.18 -12.80 -11.59
N GLU A 22 11.03 -13.81 -11.70
CA GLU A 22 10.71 -15.19 -11.30
C GLU A 22 11.84 -15.78 -10.45
N ILE A 23 11.46 -16.45 -9.37
CA ILE A 23 12.43 -17.10 -8.46
C ILE A 23 12.70 -18.55 -8.84
N ASP A 24 11.73 -19.21 -9.47
CA ASP A 24 11.78 -20.62 -9.82
C ASP A 24 12.50 -20.81 -11.16
N SER A 25 13.64 -21.48 -11.11
CA SER A 25 14.45 -21.79 -12.30
C SER A 25 13.74 -22.71 -13.30
N GLU A 26 12.89 -23.64 -12.83
CA GLU A 26 12.14 -24.53 -13.73
C GLU A 26 11.07 -23.74 -14.47
N ALA A 27 10.40 -22.81 -13.80
CA ALA A 27 9.45 -21.90 -14.42
C ALA A 27 10.14 -21.00 -15.47
N ILE A 28 11.33 -20.51 -15.18
CA ILE A 28 12.13 -19.72 -16.12
C ILE A 28 12.44 -20.51 -17.39
N LEU A 29 13.00 -21.73 -17.25
CA LEU A 29 13.29 -22.60 -18.39
C LEU A 29 12.04 -22.92 -19.23
N HIS A 30 10.90 -23.08 -18.56
CA HIS A 30 9.61 -23.28 -19.22
C HIS A 30 9.19 -22.05 -20.03
N LEU A 31 9.31 -20.85 -19.45
CA LEU A 31 8.98 -19.60 -20.13
C LEU A 31 9.89 -19.36 -21.34
N GLU A 32 11.20 -19.58 -21.21
CA GLU A 32 12.17 -19.46 -22.30
C GLU A 32 11.86 -20.42 -23.43
N ARG A 33 11.47 -21.68 -23.13
CA ARG A 33 11.08 -22.66 -24.12
C ARG A 33 9.82 -22.28 -24.90
N ILE A 34 8.81 -21.69 -24.22
CA ILE A 34 7.52 -21.37 -24.84
C ILE A 34 7.57 -20.05 -25.59
N PHE A 35 8.19 -19.03 -25.02
CA PHE A 35 8.15 -17.67 -25.53
C PHE A 35 9.46 -17.25 -26.21
N GLY A 36 10.60 -17.92 -25.90
CA GLY A 36 11.92 -17.37 -26.23
C GLY A 36 12.03 -15.96 -25.61
N ASN A 37 12.51 -15.01 -26.43
CA ASN A 37 12.48 -13.60 -26.05
C ASN A 37 11.26 -12.84 -26.59
N ALA A 38 10.32 -13.56 -27.24
CA ALA A 38 9.12 -12.98 -27.86
C ALA A 38 9.46 -11.76 -28.75
N ASP A 39 10.40 -11.90 -29.65
CA ASP A 39 10.90 -10.84 -30.52
C ASP A 39 11.43 -9.60 -29.78
N GLY A 40 12.07 -9.82 -28.64
CA GLY A 40 12.60 -8.77 -27.76
C GLY A 40 11.59 -8.14 -26.80
N LYS A 41 10.35 -8.64 -26.78
CA LYS A 41 9.29 -8.10 -25.92
C LYS A 41 9.17 -8.77 -24.55
N LEU A 42 9.93 -9.82 -24.30
CA LEU A 42 9.96 -10.51 -23.00
C LEU A 42 11.38 -10.55 -22.44
N GLU A 43 11.53 -10.00 -21.25
CA GLU A 43 12.73 -10.12 -20.42
C GLU A 43 12.36 -10.87 -19.14
N ILE A 44 13.15 -11.86 -18.74
CA ILE A 44 12.98 -12.58 -17.48
C ILE A 44 14.17 -12.27 -16.56
N ILE A 45 13.88 -11.75 -15.38
CA ILE A 45 14.86 -11.52 -14.32
C ILE A 45 14.71 -12.64 -13.29
N GLN A 46 15.75 -13.46 -13.15
CA GLN A 46 15.77 -14.50 -12.13
C GLN A 46 16.01 -13.87 -10.76
N GLY A 47 15.11 -14.16 -9.80
CA GLY A 47 15.31 -13.79 -8.40
C GLY A 47 14.04 -13.55 -7.61
N ASP A 48 14.25 -13.27 -6.33
CA ASP A 48 13.19 -12.92 -5.38
C ASP A 48 12.75 -11.46 -5.62
N VAL A 49 11.48 -11.25 -5.95
CA VAL A 49 10.90 -9.93 -6.21
C VAL A 49 11.14 -8.93 -5.07
N LEU A 50 11.29 -9.43 -3.82
CA LEU A 50 11.56 -8.61 -2.65
C LEU A 50 13.04 -8.18 -2.53
N LYS A 51 13.95 -8.79 -3.29
CA LYS A 51 15.40 -8.58 -3.18
C LYS A 51 16.05 -8.05 -4.44
N VAL A 52 15.53 -8.42 -5.61
CA VAL A 52 16.09 -7.95 -6.88
C VAL A 52 15.87 -6.43 -7.03
N LYS A 53 16.78 -5.79 -7.74
CA LYS A 53 16.57 -4.40 -8.15
C LYS A 53 15.52 -4.38 -9.27
N TRP A 54 14.43 -3.68 -9.04
CA TRP A 54 13.39 -3.52 -10.05
C TRP A 54 13.89 -2.66 -11.22
N PRO A 55 13.50 -3.01 -12.45
CA PRO A 55 13.85 -2.22 -13.62
C PRO A 55 13.38 -0.77 -13.53
N ASN A 56 14.09 0.13 -14.17
CA ASN A 56 13.65 1.51 -14.26
C ASN A 56 12.54 1.65 -15.33
N ASN A 57 11.74 2.72 -15.23
CA ASN A 57 10.75 3.11 -16.25
C ASN A 57 9.62 2.09 -16.50
N LEU A 58 9.24 1.32 -15.48
CA LEU A 58 8.00 0.54 -15.57
C LEU A 58 6.81 1.50 -15.65
N SER A 59 5.91 1.26 -16.59
CA SER A 59 4.67 2.02 -16.70
C SER A 59 3.51 1.38 -15.96
N HIS A 60 3.48 0.05 -15.88
CA HIS A 60 2.43 -0.73 -15.25
C HIS A 60 3.00 -1.89 -14.45
N ILE A 61 2.26 -2.34 -13.45
CA ILE A 61 2.53 -3.60 -12.75
C ILE A 61 1.27 -4.46 -12.84
N VAL A 62 1.43 -5.68 -13.32
CA VAL A 62 0.34 -6.67 -13.38
C VAL A 62 0.82 -7.95 -12.73
N ALA A 63 0.16 -8.39 -11.66
CA ALA A 63 0.65 -9.55 -10.92
C ALA A 63 -0.46 -10.36 -10.23
N ASN A 64 -0.32 -11.68 -10.26
CA ASN A 64 -0.99 -12.61 -9.38
C ASN A 64 -0.06 -12.88 -8.19
N LEU A 65 -0.26 -12.16 -7.08
CA LEU A 65 0.68 -12.19 -5.96
C LEU A 65 0.50 -13.44 -5.07
N PRO A 66 1.60 -14.12 -4.71
CA PRO A 66 1.56 -15.06 -3.60
C PRO A 66 1.08 -14.36 -2.33
N TYR A 67 0.10 -14.93 -1.64
CA TYR A 67 -0.57 -14.25 -0.52
C TYR A 67 0.37 -13.84 0.61
N GLN A 68 1.42 -14.63 0.85
CA GLN A 68 2.39 -14.40 1.93
C GLN A 68 3.23 -13.13 1.71
N ILE A 69 3.42 -12.71 0.47
CA ILE A 69 4.25 -11.56 0.11
C ILE A 69 3.44 -10.36 -0.39
N SER A 70 2.11 -10.42 -0.39
CA SER A 70 1.26 -9.33 -0.91
C SER A 70 1.56 -8.00 -0.24
N SER A 71 1.66 -7.96 1.11
CA SER A 71 1.96 -6.72 1.83
C SER A 71 3.36 -6.15 1.53
N PRO A 72 4.47 -6.91 1.63
CA PRO A 72 5.79 -6.38 1.30
C PRO A 72 5.94 -5.98 -0.19
N VAL A 73 5.25 -6.66 -1.11
CA VAL A 73 5.25 -6.25 -2.53
C VAL A 73 4.53 -4.90 -2.71
N LEU A 74 3.41 -4.67 -2.01
CA LEU A 74 2.73 -3.36 -2.03
C LEU A 74 3.63 -2.24 -1.50
N ASP A 75 4.39 -2.48 -0.42
CA ASP A 75 5.37 -1.51 0.07
C ASP A 75 6.44 -1.18 -0.99
N LEU A 76 6.91 -2.18 -1.74
CA LEU A 76 7.85 -1.97 -2.84
C LEU A 76 7.21 -1.21 -4.00
N ILE A 77 5.97 -1.51 -4.36
CA ILE A 77 5.20 -0.78 -5.39
C ILE A 77 5.09 0.70 -5.03
N GLN A 78 4.74 1.03 -3.77
CA GLN A 78 4.68 2.42 -3.32
C GLN A 78 6.05 3.10 -3.36
N GLN A 79 7.12 2.42 -2.93
CA GLN A 79 8.48 2.95 -3.00
C GLN A 79 8.94 3.16 -4.45
N TYR A 80 8.55 2.26 -5.35
CA TYR A 80 8.84 2.37 -6.77
C TYR A 80 8.10 3.55 -7.37
N HIS A 81 6.79 3.63 -7.16
CA HIS A 81 5.93 4.70 -7.66
C HIS A 81 6.41 6.08 -7.24
N TYR A 82 6.87 6.23 -6.00
CA TYR A 82 7.43 7.50 -5.50
C TYR A 82 8.66 7.98 -6.29
N ARG A 83 9.48 7.06 -6.82
CA ARG A 83 10.69 7.37 -7.58
C ARG A 83 10.46 7.40 -9.09
N SER A 84 9.58 6.56 -9.58
CA SER A 84 9.25 6.37 -10.99
C SER A 84 7.75 6.16 -11.10
N PRO A 85 6.97 7.20 -11.43
CA PRO A 85 5.52 7.15 -11.41
C PRO A 85 4.95 6.07 -12.33
N LEU A 86 4.15 5.17 -11.77
CA LEU A 86 3.39 4.16 -12.49
C LEU A 86 2.08 4.76 -13.01
N LYS A 87 1.57 4.23 -14.14
CA LYS A 87 0.29 4.63 -14.71
C LYS A 87 -0.90 3.86 -14.13
N ALA A 88 -0.71 2.58 -13.86
CA ALA A 88 -1.69 1.72 -13.18
C ALA A 88 -1.03 0.47 -12.64
N ILE A 89 -1.65 -0.10 -11.60
CA ILE A 89 -1.24 -1.38 -11.01
C ILE A 89 -2.49 -2.27 -10.94
N VAL A 90 -2.39 -3.48 -11.46
CA VAL A 90 -3.46 -4.49 -11.40
C VAL A 90 -2.92 -5.73 -10.71
N ILE A 91 -3.48 -6.08 -9.58
CA ILE A 91 -3.03 -7.22 -8.77
C ILE A 91 -4.18 -8.13 -8.40
N LEU A 92 -3.89 -9.42 -8.31
CA LEU A 92 -4.78 -10.40 -7.76
C LEU A 92 -4.28 -10.79 -6.37
N VAL A 93 -5.15 -10.63 -5.38
CA VAL A 93 -4.84 -10.87 -3.95
C VAL A 93 -6.00 -11.61 -3.28
N GLN A 94 -5.84 -12.05 -2.03
CA GLN A 94 -6.95 -12.60 -1.25
C GLN A 94 -8.08 -11.57 -1.11
N ASP A 95 -9.32 -12.03 -1.16
CA ASP A 95 -10.50 -11.16 -1.10
C ASP A 95 -10.56 -10.30 0.18
N GLU A 96 -10.32 -10.89 1.35
CA GLU A 96 -10.25 -10.15 2.62
C GLU A 96 -9.09 -9.12 2.64
N PHE A 97 -7.97 -9.45 2.00
CA PHE A 97 -6.85 -8.51 1.89
C PHE A 97 -7.21 -7.33 0.98
N ALA A 98 -7.92 -7.59 -0.12
CA ALA A 98 -8.43 -6.56 -1.03
C ALA A 98 -9.42 -5.60 -0.32
N GLU A 99 -10.33 -6.14 0.48
CA GLU A 99 -11.27 -5.34 1.28
C GLU A 99 -10.53 -4.41 2.27
N ARG A 100 -9.44 -4.87 2.86
CA ARG A 100 -8.59 -4.03 3.71
C ARG A 100 -7.80 -2.96 2.95
N MET A 101 -7.56 -3.15 1.66
CA MET A 101 -6.90 -2.17 0.80
C MET A 101 -7.85 -1.03 0.42
N SER A 102 -9.11 -1.33 0.10
CA SER A 102 -10.06 -0.36 -0.48
C SER A 102 -10.69 0.58 0.51
N MET A 103 -10.86 0.16 1.76
CA MET A 103 -11.56 0.94 2.81
C MET A 103 -12.98 1.38 2.40
N GLU A 104 -13.67 0.62 1.55
CA GLU A 104 -14.98 1.02 0.98
C GLU A 104 -16.13 1.02 1.99
N TYR A 105 -15.99 0.34 3.12
CA TYR A 105 -17.08 0.19 4.08
C TYR A 105 -16.80 0.97 5.36
N PHE A 106 -17.85 1.52 5.97
CA PHE A 106 -17.75 2.16 7.27
C PHE A 106 -17.04 1.23 8.28
N GLY A 107 -16.03 1.74 8.96
CA GLY A 107 -15.22 0.97 9.90
C GLY A 107 -14.19 0.03 9.25
N SER A 108 -14.03 0.05 7.92
CA SER A 108 -13.02 -0.73 7.20
C SER A 108 -11.64 -0.07 7.13
N LEU A 109 -11.49 1.15 7.65
CA LEU A 109 -10.20 1.81 7.68
C LEU A 109 -9.12 0.91 8.28
N SER A 110 -8.00 0.88 7.61
CA SER A 110 -6.86 0.05 7.98
C SER A 110 -5.54 0.78 7.72
N PRO A 111 -4.47 0.48 8.46
CA PRO A 111 -3.14 1.05 8.16
C PRO A 111 -2.67 0.76 6.73
N LEU A 112 -3.06 -0.38 6.18
CA LEU A 112 -2.75 -0.75 4.80
C LEU A 112 -3.48 0.17 3.81
N GLY A 113 -4.81 0.27 3.94
CA GLY A 113 -5.62 1.12 3.08
C GLY A 113 -5.22 2.59 3.18
N LEU A 114 -5.03 3.11 4.41
CA LEU A 114 -4.53 4.47 4.65
C LEU A 114 -3.14 4.71 4.03
N SER A 115 -2.24 3.71 4.09
CA SER A 115 -0.94 3.82 3.42
C SER A 115 -1.07 3.88 1.90
N LEU A 116 -1.97 3.07 1.31
CA LEU A 116 -2.22 3.06 -0.13
C LEU A 116 -2.93 4.34 -0.58
N TRP A 117 -3.85 4.84 0.21
CA TRP A 117 -4.58 6.09 -0.05
C TRP A 117 -3.64 7.28 -0.31
N LEU A 118 -2.45 7.30 0.28
CA LEU A 118 -1.47 8.37 0.01
C LEU A 118 -1.07 8.48 -1.48
N ASP A 119 -1.18 7.40 -2.25
CA ASP A 119 -0.65 7.31 -3.61
C ASP A 119 -1.67 6.83 -4.63
N PHE A 120 -2.71 6.14 -4.19
CA PHE A 120 -3.60 5.41 -5.09
C PHE A 120 -5.06 5.49 -4.67
N ASP A 121 -5.95 5.57 -5.64
CA ASP A 121 -7.32 5.10 -5.50
C ASP A 121 -7.34 3.58 -5.70
N VAL A 122 -7.98 2.88 -4.75
CA VAL A 122 -8.06 1.43 -4.76
C VAL A 122 -9.44 1.01 -5.24
N LYS A 123 -9.50 0.37 -6.38
CA LYS A 123 -10.76 -0.14 -6.95
C LYS A 123 -10.81 -1.66 -6.80
N LEU A 124 -11.88 -2.14 -6.16
CA LEU A 124 -12.18 -3.57 -6.11
C LEU A 124 -12.88 -3.99 -7.41
N ASP A 125 -12.22 -4.85 -8.17
CA ASP A 125 -12.75 -5.40 -9.40
C ASP A 125 -13.37 -6.80 -9.15
N LYS A 126 -13.24 -7.69 -10.11
CA LYS A 126 -13.88 -9.00 -10.11
C LYS A 126 -13.38 -9.91 -8.99
N LYS A 127 -14.34 -10.54 -8.27
CA LYS A 127 -14.07 -11.65 -7.35
C LYS A 127 -13.77 -12.92 -8.13
N VAL A 128 -12.71 -13.64 -7.78
CA VAL A 128 -12.26 -14.85 -8.45
C VAL A 128 -12.34 -16.01 -7.44
N PRO A 129 -13.20 -17.02 -7.68
CA PRO A 129 -13.33 -18.15 -6.77
C PRO A 129 -12.07 -19.01 -6.77
N GLY A 130 -11.77 -19.66 -5.63
CA GLY A 130 -10.59 -20.52 -5.48
C GLY A 130 -10.50 -21.63 -6.52
N GLY A 131 -11.63 -22.17 -6.99
CA GLY A 131 -11.67 -23.18 -8.05
C GLY A 131 -11.17 -22.75 -9.43
N ALA A 132 -10.92 -21.46 -9.63
CA ALA A 132 -10.30 -20.95 -10.86
C ALA A 132 -8.78 -21.17 -10.92
N PHE A 133 -8.16 -21.70 -9.87
CA PHE A 133 -6.72 -21.92 -9.75
C PHE A 133 -6.36 -23.39 -9.63
N SER A 134 -5.18 -23.75 -10.03
CA SER A 134 -4.58 -25.07 -9.82
C SER A 134 -3.16 -24.92 -9.23
N PRO A 135 -2.92 -25.38 -8.00
CA PRO A 135 -3.87 -25.92 -7.03
C PRO A 135 -4.87 -24.86 -6.53
N ALA A 136 -6.08 -25.29 -6.19
CA ALA A 136 -7.14 -24.38 -5.70
C ALA A 136 -6.81 -23.86 -4.29
N PRO A 137 -6.75 -22.54 -4.05
CA PRO A 137 -6.63 -21.98 -2.71
C PRO A 137 -7.92 -22.18 -1.92
N ARG A 138 -7.82 -22.16 -0.58
CA ARG A 138 -8.98 -22.30 0.34
C ARG A 138 -9.87 -21.06 0.40
N VAL A 139 -9.42 -19.95 -0.13
CA VAL A 139 -10.08 -18.63 -0.06
C VAL A 139 -10.25 -18.05 -1.45
N ASN A 140 -11.25 -17.18 -1.60
CA ASN A 140 -11.43 -16.44 -2.84
C ASN A 140 -10.35 -15.38 -3.00
N SER A 141 -10.09 -15.03 -4.25
CA SER A 141 -9.24 -13.90 -4.63
C SER A 141 -10.08 -12.75 -5.16
N ARG A 142 -9.49 -11.59 -5.21
CA ARG A 142 -10.06 -10.41 -5.85
C ARG A 142 -9.03 -9.74 -6.73
N LEU A 143 -9.46 -9.35 -7.91
CA LEU A 143 -8.72 -8.45 -8.76
C LEU A 143 -8.88 -7.03 -8.21
N VAL A 144 -7.75 -6.32 -8.08
CA VAL A 144 -7.69 -4.96 -7.53
C VAL A 144 -6.90 -4.08 -8.49
N THR A 145 -7.46 -2.94 -8.83
CA THR A 145 -6.78 -1.90 -9.61
C THR A 145 -6.41 -0.76 -8.68
N LEU A 146 -5.12 -0.37 -8.70
CA LEU A 146 -4.61 0.82 -8.03
C LEU A 146 -4.36 1.89 -9.09
N ILE A 147 -5.05 3.01 -8.97
CA ILE A 147 -4.95 4.17 -9.88
C ILE A 147 -4.16 5.25 -9.15
N PRO A 148 -3.01 5.69 -9.69
CA PRO A 148 -2.24 6.76 -9.08
C PRO A 148 -3.02 8.07 -8.94
N VAL A 149 -2.88 8.72 -7.78
CA VAL A 149 -3.47 10.03 -7.49
C VAL A 149 -2.46 10.92 -6.78
N ASP A 150 -2.56 12.21 -6.99
CA ASP A 150 -1.79 13.20 -6.24
C ASP A 150 -2.68 13.87 -5.19
N ARG A 151 -2.56 13.41 -3.96
CA ARG A 151 -3.29 13.96 -2.81
C ARG A 151 -2.74 15.30 -2.30
N SER A 152 -1.58 15.74 -2.79
CA SER A 152 -0.99 17.01 -2.37
C SER A 152 -1.76 18.22 -2.89
N ILE A 153 -2.52 18.06 -3.96
CA ILE A 153 -3.34 19.11 -4.56
C ILE A 153 -4.43 19.59 -3.56
N GLU A 154 -5.06 18.65 -2.87
CA GLU A 154 -6.16 18.94 -1.94
C GLU A 154 -5.71 19.10 -0.49
N ASN A 155 -4.69 18.34 -0.08
CA ASN A 155 -4.28 18.21 1.32
C ASN A 155 -2.93 18.89 1.63
N GLY A 156 -2.28 19.49 0.65
CA GLY A 156 -0.91 19.97 0.76
C GLY A 156 0.11 18.82 0.88
N ALA A 157 1.35 19.14 1.11
CA ALA A 157 2.40 18.13 1.27
C ALA A 157 2.16 17.31 2.55
N ILE A 158 1.91 16.01 2.41
CA ILE A 158 1.67 15.11 3.55
C ILE A 158 2.99 14.54 4.05
N ASN A 159 3.26 14.66 5.36
CA ASN A 159 4.38 13.95 5.98
C ASN A 159 4.09 12.45 6.06
N ARG A 160 4.40 11.74 4.98
CA ARG A 160 4.11 10.31 4.77
C ARG A 160 4.65 9.41 5.88
N LYS A 161 5.84 9.74 6.41
CA LYS A 161 6.48 8.95 7.48
C LYS A 161 5.72 9.10 8.79
N MET A 162 5.35 10.33 9.16
CA MET A 162 4.55 10.61 10.34
C MET A 162 3.15 10.01 10.21
N PHE A 163 2.49 10.19 9.06
CA PHE A 163 1.19 9.61 8.76
C PHE A 163 1.15 8.09 9.00
N ARG A 164 2.12 7.35 8.41
CA ARG A 164 2.22 5.90 8.61
C ARG A 164 2.50 5.49 10.05
N ILE A 165 3.32 6.26 10.78
CA ILE A 165 3.63 5.97 12.18
C ILE A 165 2.38 6.15 13.05
N ILE A 166 1.66 7.24 12.87
CA ILE A 166 0.47 7.57 13.67
C ILE A 166 -0.66 6.59 13.39
N THR A 167 -0.99 6.37 12.12
CA THR A 167 -2.07 5.47 11.73
C THR A 167 -1.79 4.04 12.20
N HIS A 168 -0.56 3.54 11.99
CA HIS A 168 -0.18 2.21 12.47
C HIS A 168 -0.26 2.11 14.01
N HIS A 169 0.14 3.16 14.72
CA HIS A 169 0.06 3.21 16.18
C HIS A 169 -1.39 3.18 16.67
N CYS A 170 -2.24 4.02 16.12
CA CYS A 170 -3.64 4.13 16.54
C CYS A 170 -4.45 2.88 16.19
N PHE A 171 -4.27 2.32 15.01
CA PHE A 171 -4.98 1.11 14.59
C PHE A 171 -4.49 -0.18 15.25
N SER A 172 -3.34 -0.18 15.92
CA SER A 172 -2.92 -1.32 16.76
C SER A 172 -3.87 -1.62 17.92
N SER A 173 -4.70 -0.66 18.31
CA SER A 173 -5.71 -0.76 19.37
C SER A 173 -6.97 0.03 19.01
N ARG A 174 -7.50 -0.12 17.79
CA ARG A 174 -8.58 0.67 17.19
C ARG A 174 -9.87 0.82 18.01
N ARG A 175 -10.11 -0.04 18.99
CA ARG A 175 -11.26 0.07 19.92
C ARG A 175 -11.10 1.15 20.99
N LYS A 176 -9.90 1.69 21.19
CA LYS A 176 -9.63 2.78 22.15
C LYS A 176 -9.85 4.12 21.48
N LYS A 177 -10.14 5.14 22.30
CA LYS A 177 -10.25 6.54 21.86
C LYS A 177 -8.89 7.08 21.41
N ILE A 178 -8.90 7.97 20.43
CA ILE A 178 -7.69 8.60 19.86
C ILE A 178 -6.86 9.26 20.96
N LYS A 179 -7.47 9.98 21.90
CA LYS A 179 -6.76 10.58 23.04
C LYS A 179 -5.93 9.58 23.85
N THR A 180 -6.49 8.40 24.10
CA THR A 180 -5.80 7.33 24.84
C THR A 180 -4.65 6.72 24.04
N LEU A 181 -4.76 6.72 22.72
CA LEU A 181 -3.74 6.19 21.82
C LEU A 181 -2.62 7.20 21.66
N LEU A 182 -2.93 8.45 21.34
CA LEU A 182 -1.95 9.50 21.11
C LEU A 182 -1.23 9.94 22.40
N SER A 183 -1.83 9.77 23.58
CA SER A 183 -1.11 9.97 24.86
C SER A 183 0.09 9.03 25.04
N LYS A 184 0.15 7.94 24.27
CA LYS A 184 1.28 7.01 24.27
C LYS A 184 2.18 7.29 23.06
N THR A 185 3.47 7.42 23.32
CA THR A 185 4.46 7.62 22.26
C THR A 185 4.53 6.40 21.35
N PRO A 186 4.41 6.56 20.02
CA PRO A 186 4.58 5.46 19.09
C PRO A 186 5.97 4.84 19.18
N ARG A 187 6.09 3.52 19.21
CA ARG A 187 7.38 2.81 19.29
C ARG A 187 8.37 3.19 18.19
N ARG A 188 7.88 3.59 17.02
CA ARG A 188 8.68 3.92 15.85
C ARG A 188 8.98 5.42 15.71
N ILE A 189 8.59 6.26 16.68
CA ILE A 189 8.77 7.71 16.58
C ILE A 189 10.25 8.10 16.48
N SER A 190 11.14 7.39 17.16
CA SER A 190 12.60 7.61 17.11
C SER A 190 13.22 7.39 15.72
N ARG A 191 12.47 6.80 14.78
CA ARG A 191 12.88 6.69 13.37
C ARG A 191 12.70 8.00 12.58
N VAL A 192 11.99 8.96 13.16
CA VAL A 192 11.84 10.31 12.57
C VAL A 192 12.86 11.20 13.23
N THR A 193 13.75 11.80 12.43
CA THR A 193 14.83 12.68 12.90
C THR A 193 14.27 13.81 13.77
N GLY A 194 14.86 14.06 14.92
CA GLY A 194 14.42 15.09 15.85
C GLY A 194 13.19 14.73 16.68
N TRP A 195 12.66 13.51 16.57
CA TRP A 195 11.51 13.08 17.36
C TRP A 195 11.89 12.13 18.48
N HIS A 196 11.44 12.47 19.70
CA HIS A 196 11.63 11.72 20.93
C HIS A 196 10.36 11.81 21.83
N LYS A 197 10.36 11.13 22.95
CA LYS A 197 9.18 10.97 23.80
C LYS A 197 8.64 12.31 24.33
N SER A 198 9.51 13.23 24.76
CA SER A 198 9.08 14.53 25.31
C SER A 198 8.45 15.38 24.21
N ARG A 199 9.11 15.55 23.07
CA ARG A 199 8.56 16.28 21.91
C ARG A 199 7.20 15.72 21.48
N TRP A 200 7.07 14.39 21.43
CA TRP A 200 5.77 13.75 21.14
C TRP A 200 4.70 14.22 22.11
N LYS A 201 5.00 14.19 23.44
CA LYS A 201 4.04 14.57 24.47
C LYS A 201 3.59 16.02 24.30
N SER A 202 4.52 16.95 24.14
CA SER A 202 4.23 18.38 23.95
C SER A 202 3.44 18.62 22.65
N ALA A 203 3.77 17.96 21.56
CA ALA A 203 3.04 18.08 20.29
C ALA A 203 1.59 17.56 20.41
N ILE A 204 1.35 16.49 21.18
CA ILE A 204 -0.01 15.98 21.41
C ILE A 204 -0.80 16.89 22.34
N GLU A 205 -0.18 17.47 23.37
CA GLU A 205 -0.81 18.46 24.24
C GLU A 205 -1.22 19.72 23.44
N ASP A 206 -0.35 20.22 22.55
CA ASP A 206 -0.67 21.32 21.63
C ASP A 206 -1.82 20.95 20.67
N LEU A 207 -1.76 19.78 20.04
CA LEU A 207 -2.79 19.31 19.12
C LEU A 207 -4.18 19.21 19.76
N ILE A 208 -4.25 18.82 21.03
CA ILE A 208 -5.51 18.70 21.76
C ILE A 208 -6.02 20.08 22.19
N SER A 209 -5.12 20.98 22.60
CA SER A 209 -5.46 22.33 23.05
C SER A 209 -5.84 23.26 21.88
N ASN A 210 -5.24 23.02 20.72
CA ASN A 210 -5.41 23.78 19.49
C ASN A 210 -5.79 22.83 18.35
N PRO A 211 -7.03 22.31 18.30
CA PRO A 211 -7.45 21.39 17.26
C PRO A 211 -7.35 22.02 15.87
N PRO A 212 -7.05 21.24 14.84
CA PRO A 212 -7.05 21.74 13.47
C PRO A 212 -8.43 22.26 13.05
N ASP A 213 -8.46 23.21 12.13
CA ASP A 213 -9.70 23.75 11.57
C ASP A 213 -10.56 22.61 10.97
N GLY A 214 -11.87 22.69 11.19
CA GLY A 214 -12.83 21.70 10.71
C GLY A 214 -13.01 20.48 11.60
N PHE A 215 -12.18 20.27 12.63
CA PHE A 215 -12.37 19.20 13.59
C PHE A 215 -13.44 19.57 14.64
N SER A 216 -14.26 18.59 15.03
CA SER A 216 -15.20 18.78 16.14
C SER A 216 -14.44 18.95 17.45
N GLU A 217 -15.03 19.68 18.42
CA GLU A 217 -14.40 19.90 19.74
C GLU A 217 -14.00 18.60 20.45
N ASN A 218 -14.70 17.50 20.17
CA ASN A 218 -14.48 16.20 20.80
C ASN A 218 -13.87 15.15 19.84
N TRP A 219 -13.21 15.54 18.76
CA TRP A 219 -12.64 14.64 17.77
C TRP A 219 -11.70 13.57 18.37
N PHE A 220 -10.95 13.93 19.39
CA PHE A 220 -10.02 13.03 20.10
C PHE A 220 -10.72 11.97 20.96
N ASP A 221 -12.03 12.10 21.19
CA ASP A 221 -12.86 11.07 21.83
C ASP A 221 -13.35 10.01 20.85
N ASN A 222 -13.22 10.25 19.57
CA ASN A 222 -13.53 9.30 18.51
C ASN A 222 -12.56 8.10 18.55
N ARG A 223 -12.96 7.03 17.87
CA ARG A 223 -12.09 5.89 17.57
C ARG A 223 -11.36 6.13 16.25
N PRO A 224 -10.22 5.45 16.01
CA PRO A 224 -9.44 5.64 14.79
C PRO A 224 -10.21 5.42 13.48
N ASP A 225 -11.18 4.53 13.47
CA ASP A 225 -12.01 4.20 12.31
C ASP A 225 -13.19 5.16 12.08
N MET A 226 -13.31 6.20 12.91
CA MET A 226 -14.31 7.26 12.75
C MET A 226 -13.76 8.53 12.08
N LEU A 227 -12.44 8.61 11.88
CA LEU A 227 -11.80 9.71 11.18
C LEU A 227 -11.62 9.33 9.71
N GLU A 228 -11.79 10.34 8.84
CA GLU A 228 -11.51 10.19 7.41
C GLU A 228 -9.99 10.18 7.13
N PRO A 229 -9.54 9.63 5.99
CA PRO A 229 -8.13 9.62 5.62
C PRO A 229 -7.48 11.01 5.59
N GLU A 230 -8.23 12.03 5.15
CA GLU A 230 -7.84 13.44 5.10
C GLU A 230 -7.58 13.99 6.51
N GLU A 231 -8.42 13.65 7.48
CA GLU A 231 -8.23 14.06 8.87
C GLU A 231 -6.95 13.45 9.46
N TRP A 232 -6.62 12.20 9.10
CA TRP A 232 -5.34 11.58 9.48
C TRP A 232 -4.15 12.30 8.84
N ALA A 233 -4.28 12.81 7.60
CA ALA A 233 -3.24 13.60 6.95
C ALA A 233 -3.03 14.94 7.67
N ILE A 234 -4.11 15.62 8.03
CA ILE A 234 -4.07 16.88 8.80
C ILE A 234 -3.40 16.67 10.16
N ILE A 235 -3.78 15.64 10.90
CA ILE A 235 -3.16 15.28 12.20
C ILE A 235 -1.66 15.02 12.02
N ALA A 236 -1.28 14.26 10.99
CA ALA A 236 0.12 13.94 10.73
C ALA A 236 0.95 15.18 10.41
N ASN A 237 0.40 16.08 9.61
CA ASN A 237 1.05 17.35 9.26
C ASN A 237 1.15 18.26 10.48
N ARG A 238 0.08 18.43 11.26
CA ARG A 238 0.06 19.28 12.46
C ARG A 238 1.08 18.81 13.49
N ILE A 239 1.16 17.50 13.74
CA ILE A 239 2.19 16.94 14.63
C ILE A 239 3.58 17.20 14.04
N SER A 240 3.78 16.97 12.74
CA SER A 240 5.10 17.13 12.10
C SER A 240 5.63 18.55 12.13
N SER A 241 4.76 19.55 12.07
CA SER A 241 5.09 20.99 12.08
C SER A 241 5.27 21.55 13.48
N TYR A 242 5.08 20.75 14.54
CA TYR A 242 5.29 21.19 15.91
C TYR A 242 6.77 21.55 16.14
N GLU A 243 7.03 22.78 16.54
CA GLU A 243 8.33 23.31 16.96
C GLU A 243 8.40 23.33 18.50
N GLU A 244 9.52 22.88 19.07
CA GLU A 244 9.77 22.94 20.54
C GLU A 244 10.20 24.33 20.96
#